data_0a04c6bea7fef9756fdd60bfd07d6a3a
#
_entry.id   0a04c6bea7fef9756fdd60bfd07d6a3a
#
_cell.length_a   1.000
_cell.length_b   1.000
_cell.length_c   1.000
_cell.angle_alpha   90.00
_cell.angle_beta   90.00
_cell.angle_gamma   90.00
#
_symmetry.space_group_name_H-M   'P 1'
#
loop_
_entity.id
_entity.type
_entity.pdbx_description
1 polymer ?
#
loop_
_entity_poly.entity_id
_entity_poly.type
_entity_poly.pdbx_seq_one_letter_code
_entity_poly.pdbx_strand_id
1 'polypeptide(L)'
;AGEPAPQNNLALRSAIEKWRGQNVTKDVIERAIQKAKGGSAESYTAGRYEGFGAGESQLIVDTLSDNTTRAFVEVRNAFNKKGRNLGNPGSVSFNFTELAVLEFDGTNRDEIEETLIMADVDVNSVECDEDFITVTAAPTALHAAKEALAELGITEFDTCEIKMVPNELVTLNAEDEEKFKALLNMLSECEDVQNVYHNVKLG
;
A
#
# COMPACT_ATOMS: atom_id res chain seq x y z
N ALA A 1 5.21 2.92 -25.36
CA ALA A 1 5.88 4.16 -25.02
C ALA A 1 5.00 5.30 -25.53
N GLY A 2 4.40 6.06 -24.64
CA GLY A 2 3.53 7.22 -24.95
C GLY A 2 4.25 8.53 -24.63
N GLU A 3 3.65 9.63 -25.04
CA GLU A 3 4.15 10.97 -24.78
C GLU A 3 4.27 11.22 -23.26
N PRO A 4 5.39 11.80 -22.76
CA PRO A 4 5.67 11.94 -21.32
C PRO A 4 4.86 13.06 -20.64
N ALA A 5 4.03 13.81 -21.36
CA ALA A 5 3.19 14.87 -20.82
C ALA A 5 1.83 14.29 -20.36
N PRO A 6 1.47 14.39 -19.05
CA PRO A 6 0.24 13.80 -18.51
C PRO A 6 -1.04 14.32 -19.19
N GLN A 7 -1.06 15.57 -19.65
CA GLN A 7 -2.19 16.17 -20.35
C GLN A 7 -2.48 15.51 -21.71
N ASN A 8 -1.49 14.89 -22.32
CA ASN A 8 -1.57 14.29 -23.65
C ASN A 8 -1.55 12.74 -23.61
N ASN A 9 -1.43 12.15 -22.43
CA ASN A 9 -1.33 10.70 -22.25
C ASN A 9 -2.35 10.22 -21.22
N LEU A 10 -3.46 9.66 -21.73
CA LEU A 10 -4.58 9.20 -20.90
C LEU A 10 -4.17 8.09 -19.91
N ALA A 11 -3.32 7.15 -20.36
CA ALA A 11 -2.82 6.07 -19.53
C ALA A 11 -1.92 6.59 -18.40
N LEU A 12 -1.08 7.60 -18.69
CA LEU A 12 -0.24 8.25 -17.69
C LEU A 12 -1.09 9.07 -16.69
N ARG A 13 -2.15 9.73 -17.16
CA ARG A 13 -3.09 10.45 -16.30
C ARG A 13 -3.78 9.48 -15.32
N SER A 14 -4.32 8.38 -15.81
CA SER A 14 -4.95 7.36 -14.98
C SER A 14 -3.98 6.74 -13.97
N ALA A 15 -2.73 6.50 -14.38
CA ALA A 15 -1.70 6.01 -13.49
C ALA A 15 -1.34 7.04 -12.40
N ILE A 16 -1.25 8.33 -12.74
CA ILE A 16 -0.99 9.41 -11.78
C ILE A 16 -2.16 9.56 -10.79
N GLU A 17 -3.40 9.49 -11.27
CA GLU A 17 -4.59 9.53 -10.40
C GLU A 17 -4.61 8.34 -9.44
N LYS A 18 -4.33 7.15 -9.96
CA LYS A 18 -4.18 5.93 -9.14
C LYS A 18 -3.08 6.07 -8.08
N TRP A 19 -1.96 6.68 -8.42
CA TRP A 19 -0.82 6.85 -7.52
C TRP A 19 -1.00 8.01 -6.52
N ARG A 20 -1.77 9.03 -6.87
CA ARG A 20 -2.18 10.09 -5.92
C ARG A 20 -3.07 9.55 -4.81
N GLY A 21 -3.92 8.56 -5.11
CA GLY A 21 -4.69 7.81 -4.12
C GLY A 21 -3.86 6.85 -3.25
N GLN A 22 -2.58 6.62 -3.59
CA GLN A 22 -1.68 5.69 -2.90
C GLN A 22 -0.62 6.38 -2.03
N ASN A 23 -0.84 7.62 -1.57
CA ASN A 23 0.15 8.41 -0.80
C ASN A 23 1.54 8.54 -1.47
N VAL A 24 1.63 8.34 -2.78
CA VAL A 24 2.85 8.62 -3.52
C VAL A 24 3.01 10.13 -3.59
N THR A 25 4.05 10.66 -2.97
CA THR A 25 4.28 12.10 -2.91
C THR A 25 4.43 12.68 -4.32
N LYS A 26 3.98 13.93 -4.51
CA LYS A 26 4.10 14.68 -5.77
C LYS A 26 5.52 14.63 -6.33
N ASP A 27 6.52 14.65 -5.45
CA ASP A 27 7.95 14.60 -5.80
C ASP A 27 8.37 13.28 -6.44
N VAL A 28 7.78 12.15 -6.02
CA VAL A 28 8.06 10.83 -6.61
C VAL A 28 7.46 10.75 -8.02
N ILE A 29 6.24 11.26 -8.18
CA ILE A 29 5.57 11.33 -9.49
C ILE A 29 6.35 12.25 -10.43
N GLU A 30 6.78 13.43 -9.97
CA GLU A 30 7.56 14.37 -10.77
C GLU A 30 8.93 13.82 -11.17
N ARG A 31 9.63 13.11 -10.25
CA ARG A 31 10.91 12.43 -10.58
C ARG A 31 10.72 11.32 -11.61
N ALA A 32 9.65 10.52 -11.50
CA ALA A 32 9.34 9.50 -12.49
C ALA A 32 9.03 10.11 -13.88
N ILE A 33 8.30 11.21 -13.92
CA ILE A 33 8.00 11.95 -15.17
C ILE A 33 9.28 12.58 -15.74
N GLN A 34 10.14 13.16 -14.91
CA GLN A 34 11.40 13.76 -15.34
C GLN A 34 12.38 12.70 -15.90
N LYS A 35 12.49 11.54 -15.26
CA LYS A 35 13.27 10.40 -15.78
C LYS A 35 12.74 9.93 -17.14
N ALA A 36 11.43 9.84 -17.31
CA ALA A 36 10.80 9.47 -18.59
C ALA A 36 11.07 10.48 -19.71
N LYS A 37 11.23 11.77 -19.39
CA LYS A 37 11.62 12.84 -20.34
C LYS A 37 13.07 12.77 -20.78
N GLY A 38 13.95 12.13 -20.00
CA GLY A 38 15.40 12.06 -20.22
C GLY A 38 15.87 11.03 -21.26
N GLY A 39 14.98 10.34 -21.97
CA GLY A 39 15.31 9.58 -23.17
C GLY A 39 15.97 8.21 -22.99
N SER A 40 16.12 7.68 -21.78
CA SER A 40 16.35 6.25 -21.55
C SER A 40 15.07 5.65 -20.99
N ALA A 41 14.39 4.82 -21.78
CA ALA A 41 13.31 3.97 -21.29
C ALA A 41 13.88 2.86 -20.40
N GLU A 42 14.38 3.24 -19.23
CA GLU A 42 14.68 2.28 -18.17
C GLU A 42 13.34 1.70 -17.74
N SER A 43 13.15 0.43 -18.04
CA SER A 43 11.94 -0.28 -17.67
C SER A 43 11.98 -0.54 -16.16
N TYR A 44 11.08 0.11 -15.42
CA TYR A 44 10.89 -0.18 -14.01
C TYR A 44 10.25 -1.55 -13.82
N THR A 45 10.82 -2.34 -12.93
CA THR A 45 10.32 -3.67 -12.58
C THR A 45 9.79 -3.64 -11.15
N ALA A 46 8.56 -4.11 -10.97
CA ALA A 46 7.98 -4.31 -9.67
C ALA A 46 8.57 -5.57 -9.01
N GLY A 47 8.86 -5.48 -7.72
CA GLY A 47 9.32 -6.58 -6.90
C GLY A 47 8.56 -6.63 -5.58
N ARG A 48 8.44 -7.82 -5.01
CA ARG A 48 7.87 -8.04 -3.68
C ARG A 48 8.81 -8.90 -2.86
N TYR A 49 9.14 -8.44 -1.67
CA TYR A 49 10.00 -9.13 -0.72
C TYR A 49 9.24 -9.37 0.58
N GLU A 50 9.51 -10.49 1.20
CA GLU A 50 8.87 -10.92 2.43
C GLU A 50 9.93 -11.16 3.49
N GLY A 51 9.68 -10.70 4.72
CA GLY A 51 10.68 -10.83 5.76
C GLY A 51 10.11 -10.75 7.17
N PHE A 52 10.97 -11.08 8.11
CA PHE A 52 10.67 -11.14 9.53
C PHE A 52 11.45 -10.04 10.28
N GLY A 53 10.72 -9.26 11.07
CA GLY A 53 11.30 -8.25 11.95
C GLY A 53 11.50 -8.74 13.37
N ALA A 54 11.60 -7.83 14.33
CA ALA A 54 11.70 -8.14 15.74
C ALA A 54 10.41 -8.81 16.25
N GLY A 55 10.56 -9.68 17.24
CA GLY A 55 9.45 -10.44 17.79
C GLY A 55 8.74 -11.30 16.74
N GLU A 56 7.43 -11.21 16.69
CA GLU A 56 6.58 -11.92 15.72
C GLU A 56 6.17 -11.04 14.54
N SER A 57 6.87 -9.91 14.31
CA SER A 57 6.58 -9.02 13.22
C SER A 57 6.92 -9.64 11.85
N GLN A 58 5.99 -9.49 10.93
CA GLN A 58 6.06 -9.95 9.55
C GLN A 58 5.82 -8.76 8.62
N LEU A 59 6.63 -8.66 7.57
CA LEU A 59 6.58 -7.53 6.65
C LEU A 59 6.58 -8.01 5.19
N ILE A 60 5.80 -7.33 4.38
CA ILE A 60 5.82 -7.41 2.92
C ILE A 60 6.30 -6.06 2.40
N VAL A 61 7.32 -6.06 1.56
CA VAL A 61 7.93 -4.86 0.98
C VAL A 61 7.74 -4.89 -0.53
N ASP A 62 7.00 -3.93 -1.06
CA ASP A 62 6.84 -3.73 -2.49
C ASP A 62 7.84 -2.70 -3.00
N THR A 63 8.51 -3.02 -4.08
CA THR A 63 9.51 -2.17 -4.74
C THR A 63 9.15 -1.91 -6.19
N LEU A 64 9.62 -0.78 -6.69
CA LEU A 64 9.59 -0.43 -8.11
C LEU A 64 10.96 0.13 -8.47
N SER A 65 11.74 -0.61 -9.24
CA SER A 65 13.14 -0.29 -9.50
C SER A 65 13.54 -0.48 -10.96
N ASP A 66 14.42 0.37 -11.42
CA ASP A 66 15.17 0.20 -12.67
C ASP A 66 16.35 -0.77 -12.51
N ASN A 67 16.67 -1.14 -11.26
CA ASN A 67 17.73 -2.07 -10.90
C ASN A 67 17.28 -3.01 -9.77
N THR A 68 16.74 -4.16 -10.15
CA THR A 68 16.21 -5.16 -9.20
C THR A 68 17.27 -5.72 -8.27
N THR A 69 18.54 -5.77 -8.69
CA THR A 69 19.65 -6.21 -7.84
C THR A 69 19.93 -5.19 -6.74
N ARG A 70 19.91 -3.89 -7.05
CA ARG A 70 20.04 -2.82 -6.05
C ARG A 70 18.91 -2.90 -5.03
N ALA A 71 17.66 -2.93 -5.49
CA ALA A 71 16.48 -3.02 -4.65
C ALA A 71 16.56 -4.22 -3.68
N PHE A 72 16.92 -5.40 -4.21
CA PHE A 72 17.10 -6.60 -3.39
C PHE A 72 18.16 -6.43 -2.32
N VAL A 73 19.33 -5.88 -2.68
CA VAL A 73 20.44 -5.68 -1.74
C VAL A 73 20.07 -4.68 -0.65
N GLU A 74 19.40 -3.58 -0.98
CA GLU A 74 18.97 -2.58 -0.01
C GLU A 74 17.94 -3.14 0.97
N VAL A 75 16.89 -3.80 0.49
CA VAL A 75 15.87 -4.44 1.33
C VAL A 75 16.49 -5.52 2.22
N ARG A 76 17.33 -6.39 1.64
CA ARG A 76 18.04 -7.43 2.41
C ARG A 76 18.93 -6.84 3.51
N ASN A 77 19.63 -5.75 3.21
CA ASN A 77 20.49 -5.07 4.19
C ASN A 77 19.66 -4.45 5.34
N ALA A 78 18.48 -3.90 5.05
CA ALA A 78 17.58 -3.39 6.06
C ALA A 78 17.15 -4.51 7.03
N PHE A 79 16.68 -5.63 6.49
CA PHE A 79 16.29 -6.78 7.31
C PHE A 79 17.48 -7.36 8.12
N ASN A 80 18.65 -7.48 7.52
CA ASN A 80 19.85 -8.01 8.22
C ASN A 80 20.33 -7.10 9.35
N LYS A 81 20.18 -5.77 9.22
CA LYS A 81 20.65 -4.79 10.22
C LYS A 81 19.64 -4.52 11.32
N LYS A 82 18.37 -4.47 11.00
CA LYS A 82 17.29 -4.02 11.90
C LYS A 82 16.16 -5.03 12.07
N GLY A 83 16.04 -6.00 11.20
CA GLY A 83 15.11 -7.11 11.29
C GLY A 83 15.78 -8.39 11.79
N ARG A 84 15.22 -9.53 11.40
CA ARG A 84 15.80 -10.86 11.63
C ARG A 84 16.39 -11.43 10.35
N ASN A 85 15.55 -11.59 9.33
CA ASN A 85 15.96 -12.10 8.02
C ASN A 85 14.91 -11.83 6.95
N LEU A 86 15.37 -11.78 5.71
CA LEU A 86 14.51 -11.85 4.54
C LEU A 86 14.13 -13.32 4.31
N GLY A 87 12.82 -13.56 4.09
CA GLY A 87 12.27 -14.88 3.80
C GLY A 87 12.17 -15.17 2.31
N ASN A 88 11.70 -16.38 1.99
CA ASN A 88 11.35 -16.75 0.63
C ASN A 88 9.96 -16.22 0.26
N PRO A 89 9.63 -16.06 -1.04
CA PRO A 89 8.28 -15.75 -1.48
C PRO A 89 7.26 -16.75 -0.89
N GLY A 90 6.16 -16.23 -0.32
CA GLY A 90 5.13 -17.02 0.33
C GLY A 90 5.35 -17.29 1.82
N SER A 91 6.51 -16.93 2.38
CA SER A 91 6.82 -17.19 3.81
C SER A 91 6.06 -16.29 4.78
N VAL A 92 5.58 -15.14 4.31
CA VAL A 92 4.82 -14.13 5.07
C VAL A 92 3.45 -13.88 4.47
N SER A 93 3.35 -13.83 3.15
CA SER A 93 2.12 -13.43 2.44
C SER A 93 0.92 -14.35 2.69
N PHE A 94 1.12 -15.59 3.14
CA PHE A 94 0.01 -16.47 3.52
C PHE A 94 -0.75 -15.97 4.77
N ASN A 95 -0.13 -15.12 5.59
CA ASN A 95 -0.75 -14.47 6.75
C ASN A 95 -1.42 -13.14 6.42
N PHE A 96 -1.46 -12.78 5.15
CA PHE A 96 -2.07 -11.55 4.65
C PHE A 96 -3.13 -11.87 3.61
N THR A 97 -4.09 -10.96 3.47
CA THR A 97 -5.09 -10.99 2.41
C THR A 97 -5.00 -9.69 1.61
N GLU A 98 -4.98 -9.79 0.29
CA GLU A 98 -5.03 -8.62 -0.58
C GLU A 98 -6.47 -8.11 -0.64
N LEU A 99 -6.69 -6.87 -0.19
CA LEU A 99 -7.99 -6.23 -0.12
C LEU A 99 -7.94 -4.81 -0.69
N ALA A 100 -9.07 -4.38 -1.24
CA ALA A 100 -9.34 -2.97 -1.42
C ALA A 100 -9.63 -2.34 -0.05
N VAL A 101 -8.95 -1.24 0.28
CA VAL A 101 -9.11 -0.51 1.54
C VAL A 101 -9.49 0.93 1.23
N LEU A 102 -10.63 1.36 1.77
CA LEU A 102 -11.12 2.74 1.68
C LEU A 102 -11.31 3.27 3.10
N GLU A 103 -10.63 4.36 3.41
CA GLU A 103 -10.67 5.00 4.73
C GLU A 103 -11.08 6.45 4.58
N PHE A 104 -12.02 6.90 5.38
CA PHE A 104 -12.57 8.25 5.31
C PHE A 104 -13.32 8.64 6.60
N ASP A 105 -13.48 9.93 6.81
CA ASP A 105 -14.26 10.43 7.94
C ASP A 105 -15.75 10.11 7.77
N GLY A 106 -16.38 9.59 8.82
CA GLY A 106 -17.81 9.29 8.83
C GLY A 106 -18.24 8.46 10.04
N THR A 107 -19.54 8.48 10.31
CA THR A 107 -20.17 7.76 11.44
C THR A 107 -21.27 6.79 11.01
N ASN A 108 -21.68 6.82 9.74
CA ASN A 108 -22.89 6.14 9.23
C ASN A 108 -22.57 4.69 8.78
N ARG A 109 -21.92 3.92 9.63
CA ARG A 109 -21.46 2.55 9.31
C ARG A 109 -22.56 1.70 8.63
N ASP A 110 -23.75 1.65 9.23
CA ASP A 110 -24.82 0.77 8.76
C ASP A 110 -25.39 1.22 7.40
N GLU A 111 -25.54 2.53 7.18
CA GLU A 111 -25.96 3.11 5.90
C GLU A 111 -24.94 2.83 4.79
N ILE A 112 -23.65 2.94 5.12
CA ILE A 112 -22.55 2.64 4.21
C ILE A 112 -22.55 1.18 3.83
N GLU A 113 -22.66 0.28 4.82
CA GLU A 113 -22.70 -1.17 4.59
C GLU A 113 -23.91 -1.57 3.71
N GLU A 114 -25.08 -1.04 4.01
CA GLU A 114 -26.30 -1.27 3.23
C GLU A 114 -26.15 -0.76 1.79
N THR A 115 -25.63 0.42 1.58
CA THR A 115 -25.41 1.00 0.25
C THR A 115 -24.44 0.16 -0.58
N LEU A 116 -23.33 -0.29 0.01
CA LEU A 116 -22.36 -1.14 -0.66
C LEU A 116 -22.96 -2.49 -1.06
N ILE A 117 -23.75 -3.09 -0.16
CA ILE A 117 -24.44 -4.36 -0.44
C ILE A 117 -25.48 -4.19 -1.55
N MET A 118 -26.25 -3.11 -1.52
CA MET A 118 -27.25 -2.82 -2.57
C MET A 118 -26.61 -2.57 -3.95
N ALA A 119 -25.40 -2.07 -3.97
CA ALA A 119 -24.61 -1.87 -5.18
C ALA A 119 -23.87 -3.16 -5.64
N ASP A 120 -24.13 -4.32 -5.01
CA ASP A 120 -23.50 -5.61 -5.32
C ASP A 120 -21.96 -5.57 -5.20
N VAL A 121 -21.45 -4.75 -4.27
CA VAL A 121 -20.03 -4.68 -3.94
C VAL A 121 -19.65 -5.88 -3.06
N ASP A 122 -18.59 -6.58 -3.43
CA ASP A 122 -18.04 -7.70 -2.64
C ASP A 122 -17.28 -7.17 -1.42
N VAL A 123 -18.05 -6.79 -0.38
CA VAL A 123 -17.56 -6.19 0.88
C VAL A 123 -17.05 -7.28 1.80
N ASN A 124 -15.86 -7.06 2.37
CA ASN A 124 -15.29 -7.92 3.40
C ASN A 124 -15.67 -7.43 4.81
N SER A 125 -15.49 -6.14 5.11
CA SER A 125 -15.90 -5.51 6.37
C SER A 125 -16.16 -4.02 6.21
N VAL A 126 -16.99 -3.49 7.10
CA VAL A 126 -17.15 -2.05 7.34
C VAL A 126 -16.97 -1.83 8.84
N GLU A 127 -15.95 -1.10 9.21
CA GLU A 127 -15.61 -0.79 10.59
C GLU A 127 -15.74 0.72 10.84
N CYS A 128 -16.18 1.10 12.03
CA CYS A 128 -16.26 2.49 12.46
C CYS A 128 -15.56 2.60 13.81
N ASP A 129 -14.54 3.44 13.87
CA ASP A 129 -13.85 3.80 15.09
C ASP A 129 -14.01 5.31 15.31
N GLU A 130 -14.79 5.68 16.31
CA GLU A 130 -15.24 7.07 16.54
C GLU A 130 -15.90 7.67 15.28
N ASP A 131 -15.26 8.62 14.64
CA ASP A 131 -15.72 9.33 13.44
C ASP A 131 -14.96 8.88 12.16
N PHE A 132 -14.34 7.70 12.18
CA PHE A 132 -13.52 7.20 11.09
C PHE A 132 -14.02 5.84 10.59
N ILE A 133 -14.25 5.74 9.30
CA ILE A 133 -14.76 4.53 8.65
C ILE A 133 -13.64 3.86 7.86
N THR A 134 -13.50 2.55 8.06
CA THR A 134 -12.65 1.68 7.24
C THR A 134 -13.51 0.65 6.52
N VAL A 135 -13.54 0.71 5.21
CA VAL A 135 -14.19 -0.28 4.34
C VAL A 135 -13.11 -1.17 3.73
N THR A 136 -13.29 -2.49 3.86
CA THR A 136 -12.48 -3.47 3.13
C THR A 136 -13.36 -4.28 2.19
N ALA A 137 -12.88 -4.53 0.98
CA ALA A 137 -13.60 -5.25 -0.06
C ALA A 137 -12.64 -6.09 -0.91
N ALA A 138 -13.18 -6.94 -1.78
CA ALA A 138 -12.37 -7.64 -2.76
C ALA A 138 -11.53 -6.67 -3.60
N PRO A 139 -10.29 -7.00 -3.98
CA PRO A 139 -9.42 -6.08 -4.74
C PRO A 139 -10.06 -5.56 -6.02
N THR A 140 -10.84 -6.40 -6.69
CA THR A 140 -11.56 -6.05 -7.92
C THR A 140 -12.74 -5.11 -7.70
N ALA A 141 -13.22 -4.99 -6.46
CA ALA A 141 -14.38 -4.19 -6.09
C ALA A 141 -14.04 -2.72 -5.74
N LEU A 142 -12.77 -2.32 -5.76
CA LEU A 142 -12.35 -0.97 -5.36
C LEU A 142 -13.10 0.14 -6.11
N HIS A 143 -13.24 0.01 -7.43
CA HIS A 143 -13.92 1.02 -8.24
C HIS A 143 -15.42 1.07 -7.94
N ALA A 144 -16.07 -0.10 -7.88
CA ALA A 144 -17.50 -0.19 -7.56
C ALA A 144 -17.81 0.36 -6.16
N ALA A 145 -16.95 0.09 -5.18
CA ALA A 145 -17.06 0.66 -3.84
C ALA A 145 -16.97 2.19 -3.84
N LYS A 146 -16.02 2.75 -4.60
CA LYS A 146 -15.91 4.23 -4.77
C LYS A 146 -17.15 4.84 -5.38
N GLU A 147 -17.70 4.22 -6.41
CA GLU A 147 -18.92 4.71 -7.08
C GLU A 147 -20.13 4.67 -6.13
N ALA A 148 -20.31 3.58 -5.40
CA ALA A 148 -21.39 3.45 -4.43
C ALA A 148 -21.27 4.48 -3.29
N LEU A 149 -20.06 4.72 -2.77
CA LEU A 149 -19.83 5.72 -1.74
C LEU A 149 -20.04 7.16 -2.25
N ALA A 150 -19.77 7.42 -3.53
CA ALA A 150 -20.03 8.71 -4.15
C ALA A 150 -21.53 9.05 -4.20
N GLU A 151 -22.41 8.06 -4.27
CA GLU A 151 -23.87 8.27 -4.18
C GLU A 151 -24.30 8.81 -2.79
N LEU A 152 -23.53 8.49 -1.74
CA LEU A 152 -23.69 9.05 -0.39
C LEU A 152 -22.96 10.39 -0.20
N GLY A 153 -22.33 10.92 -1.26
CA GLY A 153 -21.53 12.14 -1.20
C GLY A 153 -20.12 11.96 -0.67
N ILE A 154 -19.67 10.72 -0.46
CA ILE A 154 -18.31 10.39 0.00
C ILE A 154 -17.39 10.30 -1.23
N THR A 155 -16.60 11.34 -1.45
CA THR A 155 -15.72 11.49 -2.62
C THR A 155 -14.26 11.71 -2.25
N GLU A 156 -13.98 12.00 -0.97
CA GLU A 156 -12.64 12.20 -0.44
C GLU A 156 -12.29 11.03 0.49
N PHE A 157 -11.09 10.50 0.33
CA PHE A 157 -10.59 9.34 1.07
C PHE A 157 -9.20 9.64 1.59
N ASP A 158 -8.94 9.28 2.85
CA ASP A 158 -7.59 9.25 3.41
C ASP A 158 -6.78 8.11 2.81
N THR A 159 -7.43 6.98 2.63
CA THR A 159 -6.88 5.81 1.93
C THR A 159 -7.90 5.30 0.91
N CYS A 160 -7.43 4.99 -0.30
CA CYS A 160 -8.24 4.34 -1.33
C CYS A 160 -7.33 3.54 -2.26
N GLU A 161 -6.95 2.34 -1.83
CA GLU A 161 -5.95 1.52 -2.51
C GLU A 161 -6.14 0.03 -2.24
N ILE A 162 -5.42 -0.80 -3.01
CA ILE A 162 -5.31 -2.23 -2.75
C ILE A 162 -4.09 -2.45 -1.86
N LYS A 163 -4.30 -3.10 -0.71
CA LYS A 163 -3.27 -3.38 0.31
C LYS A 163 -3.20 -4.85 0.64
N MET A 164 -2.03 -5.28 1.10
CA MET A 164 -1.88 -6.54 1.84
C MET A 164 -2.27 -6.29 3.31
N VAL A 165 -3.40 -6.81 3.71
CA VAL A 165 -3.95 -6.65 5.07
C VAL A 165 -3.62 -7.91 5.89
N PRO A 166 -3.01 -7.78 7.07
CA PRO A 166 -2.72 -8.94 7.90
C PRO A 166 -4.00 -9.60 8.41
N ASN A 167 -4.04 -10.93 8.39
CA ASN A 167 -5.17 -11.69 8.92
C ASN A 167 -5.25 -11.59 10.46
N GLU A 168 -4.09 -11.43 11.11
CA GLU A 168 -3.98 -11.24 12.54
C GLU A 168 -2.92 -10.16 12.84
N LEU A 169 -3.22 -9.31 13.82
CA LEU A 169 -2.30 -8.31 14.33
C LEU A 169 -1.54 -8.84 15.53
N VAL A 170 -0.27 -8.49 15.64
CA VAL A 170 0.58 -8.77 16.80
C VAL A 170 0.95 -7.50 17.55
N THR A 171 1.05 -7.60 18.87
CA THR A 171 1.56 -6.52 19.72
C THR A 171 2.96 -6.87 20.16
N LEU A 172 3.91 -5.98 19.92
CA LEU A 172 5.30 -6.14 20.31
C LEU A 172 5.53 -5.57 21.72
N ASN A 173 6.54 -6.09 22.41
CA ASN A 173 7.05 -5.42 23.60
C ASN A 173 7.83 -4.15 23.19
N ALA A 174 8.13 -3.27 24.15
CA ALA A 174 8.75 -1.97 23.87
C ALA A 174 10.12 -2.09 23.16
N GLU A 175 10.94 -3.08 23.50
CA GLU A 175 12.24 -3.29 22.86
C GLU A 175 12.10 -3.74 21.41
N ASP A 176 11.21 -4.69 21.14
CA ASP A 176 10.95 -5.18 19.79
C ASP A 176 10.25 -4.13 18.92
N GLU A 177 9.40 -3.31 19.52
CA GLU A 177 8.74 -2.18 18.82
C GLU A 177 9.75 -1.12 18.37
N GLU A 178 10.74 -0.78 19.20
CA GLU A 178 11.82 0.12 18.80
C GLU A 178 12.65 -0.44 17.63
N LYS A 179 12.99 -1.73 17.69
CA LYS A 179 13.71 -2.40 16.60
C LYS A 179 12.87 -2.44 15.32
N PHE A 180 11.58 -2.70 15.46
CA PHE A 180 10.63 -2.72 14.34
C PHE A 180 10.50 -1.34 13.69
N LYS A 181 10.33 -0.27 14.50
CA LYS A 181 10.30 1.11 14.00
C LYS A 181 11.62 1.50 13.28
N ALA A 182 12.75 1.05 13.79
CA ALA A 182 14.05 1.27 13.15
C ALA A 182 14.15 0.53 11.80
N LEU A 183 13.54 -0.65 11.66
CA LEU A 183 13.44 -1.35 10.38
C LEU A 183 12.55 -0.60 9.38
N LEU A 184 11.37 -0.15 9.83
CA LEU A 184 10.47 0.65 8.99
C LEU A 184 11.15 1.92 8.47
N ASN A 185 11.85 2.65 9.35
CA ASN A 185 12.60 3.84 8.97
C ASN A 185 13.67 3.52 7.92
N MET A 186 14.42 2.44 8.11
CA MET A 186 15.46 2.05 7.15
C MET A 186 14.88 1.63 5.80
N LEU A 187 13.73 0.97 5.77
CA LEU A 187 13.02 0.63 4.54
C LEU A 187 12.46 1.88 3.84
N SER A 188 11.98 2.87 4.59
CA SER A 188 11.47 4.13 4.03
C SER A 188 12.55 5.01 3.40
N GLU A 189 13.81 4.84 3.78
CA GLU A 189 14.96 5.51 3.18
C GLU A 189 15.41 4.88 1.85
N CYS A 190 14.95 3.65 1.54
CA CYS A 190 15.26 2.99 0.28
C CYS A 190 14.46 3.61 -0.86
N GLU A 191 15.13 4.16 -1.87
CA GLU A 191 14.47 4.86 -2.99
C GLU A 191 13.53 3.97 -3.80
N ASP A 192 13.83 2.68 -3.89
CA ASP A 192 13.06 1.72 -4.68
C ASP A 192 11.85 1.14 -3.92
N VAL A 193 11.76 1.34 -2.61
CA VAL A 193 10.63 0.86 -1.79
C VAL A 193 9.42 1.76 -2.00
N GLN A 194 8.28 1.16 -2.34
CA GLN A 194 7.01 1.85 -2.58
C GLN A 194 6.04 1.69 -1.42
N ASN A 195 5.88 0.46 -0.93
CA ASN A 195 4.98 0.14 0.16
C ASN A 195 5.62 -0.86 1.11
N VAL A 196 5.30 -0.72 2.40
CA VAL A 196 5.64 -1.69 3.43
C VAL A 196 4.36 -2.04 4.17
N TYR A 197 3.97 -3.31 4.12
CA TYR A 197 2.84 -3.86 4.86
C TYR A 197 3.35 -4.70 6.01
N HIS A 198 2.66 -4.69 7.14
CA HIS A 198 3.07 -5.43 8.32
C HIS A 198 1.89 -5.84 9.20
N ASN A 199 2.12 -6.78 10.10
CA ASN A 199 1.11 -7.30 11.02
C ASN A 199 1.21 -6.70 12.44
N VAL A 200 2.01 -5.65 12.66
CA VAL A 200 2.21 -5.05 13.98
C VAL A 200 1.16 -3.99 14.26
N LYS A 201 0.48 -4.11 15.40
CA LYS A 201 -0.35 -3.05 15.94
C LYS A 201 0.56 -2.02 16.62
N LEU A 202 0.73 -0.88 15.98
CA LEU A 202 1.44 0.28 16.57
C LEU A 202 0.48 1.03 17.50
N GLY A 203 0.96 1.37 18.69
CA GLY A 203 0.21 2.17 19.67
C GLY A 203 0.32 3.65 19.40
#